data_c9da029e33f3b94a191b50ed4e37f046
#
_entry.id   c9da029e33f3b94a191b50ed4e37f046
#
_cell.length_a   1.000
_cell.length_b   1.000
_cell.length_c   1.000
_cell.angle_alpha   90.00
_cell.angle_beta   90.00
_cell.angle_gamma   90.00
#
_symmetry.space_group_name_H-M   'P 1'
#
loop_
_entity.id
_entity.type
_entity.pdbx_description
1 polymer ?
#
loop_
_entity_poly.entity_id
_entity_poly.type
_entity_poly.pdbx_seq_one_letter_code
_entity_poly.pdbx_strand_id
1 'polypeptide(L)'
;MKKPKPKKPRVKIPKDSLIVDYGNKRVILPHKYPLDLYNNTELLIISRWCNKTFPIDSWRISSSGWPGQIYFLKESYVTMFLLRWGK
;
A
#
# COMPACT_ATOMS: atom_id res chain seq x y z
N MET A 1 -3.36 27.63 -35.49
CA MET A 1 -3.00 27.56 -34.22
C MET A 1 -2.99 26.17 -33.67
N LYS A 2 -1.98 25.87 -32.98
CA LYS A 2 -1.87 24.59 -32.54
C LYS A 2 -2.54 24.40 -31.23
N LYS A 3 -3.41 23.47 -31.12
CA LYS A 3 -4.00 23.25 -29.90
C LYS A 3 -3.07 22.53 -29.00
N PRO A 4 -3.14 22.75 -27.74
CA PRO A 4 -2.29 22.09 -26.81
C PRO A 4 -2.51 20.62 -26.95
N LYS A 5 -1.46 19.84 -26.97
CA LYS A 5 -1.63 18.46 -27.08
C LYS A 5 -2.32 17.99 -25.85
N PRO A 6 -3.21 17.04 -26.00
CA PRO A 6 -3.91 16.52 -24.87
C PRO A 6 -2.90 15.91 -23.93
N LYS A 7 -3.02 16.25 -22.70
CA LYS A 7 -2.20 15.64 -21.74
C LYS A 7 -2.53 14.23 -21.68
N LYS A 8 -1.53 13.41 -21.48
CA LYS A 8 -1.80 12.05 -21.17
C LYS A 8 -2.69 12.03 -20.00
N PRO A 9 -3.67 11.18 -19.98
CA PRO A 9 -4.50 11.06 -18.81
C PRO A 9 -3.59 10.79 -17.65
N ARG A 10 -3.59 11.67 -16.71
CA ARG A 10 -2.83 11.44 -15.55
C ARG A 10 -3.46 10.31 -14.83
N VAL A 11 -2.65 9.36 -14.43
CA VAL A 11 -3.14 8.37 -13.54
C VAL A 11 -3.47 9.10 -12.28
N LYS A 12 -4.73 9.14 -11.93
CA LYS A 12 -5.12 9.75 -10.71
C LYS A 12 -4.57 8.94 -9.58
N ILE A 13 -3.77 9.58 -8.75
CA ILE A 13 -3.28 8.92 -7.55
C ILE A 13 -4.38 9.07 -6.52
N PRO A 14 -4.94 7.96 -6.02
CA PRO A 14 -6.00 8.09 -5.03
C PRO A 14 -5.49 8.82 -3.81
N LYS A 15 -6.39 9.58 -3.20
CA LYS A 15 -6.07 10.27 -1.98
C LYS A 15 -5.62 9.24 -0.96
N ASP A 16 -4.67 9.59 -0.15
CA ASP A 16 -4.16 8.72 0.90
C ASP A 16 -3.35 7.54 0.42
N SER A 17 -2.91 7.56 -0.85
CA SER A 17 -2.00 6.53 -1.31
C SER A 17 -0.63 6.73 -0.69
N LEU A 18 0.08 5.63 -0.48
CA LEU A 18 1.47 5.71 -0.08
C LEU A 18 2.34 5.65 -1.33
N ILE A 19 3.25 6.60 -1.46
CA ILE A 19 4.17 6.63 -2.58
C ILE A 19 5.55 6.29 -2.05
N VAL A 20 6.12 5.21 -2.58
CA VAL A 20 7.46 4.77 -2.18
C VAL A 20 8.40 5.05 -3.32
N ASP A 21 9.44 5.84 -3.04
CA ASP A 21 10.38 6.26 -4.05
C ASP A 21 11.70 5.52 -3.84
N TYR A 22 12.08 4.73 -4.83
CA TYR A 22 13.31 3.96 -4.76
C TYR A 22 14.46 4.61 -5.53
N GLY A 23 14.28 5.89 -5.89
CA GLY A 23 15.31 6.57 -6.65
C GLY A 23 15.12 6.43 -8.14
N ASN A 24 15.20 5.21 -8.65
CA ASN A 24 15.02 4.99 -10.07
C ASN A 24 13.62 4.52 -10.43
N LYS A 25 12.76 4.28 -9.44
CA LYS A 25 11.39 3.93 -9.71
C LYS A 25 10.52 4.35 -8.56
N ARG A 26 9.26 4.50 -8.82
CA ARG A 26 8.29 4.92 -7.84
C ARG A 26 7.14 3.93 -7.83
N VAL A 27 6.75 3.50 -6.65
CA VAL A 27 5.63 2.57 -6.50
C VAL A 27 4.54 3.28 -5.73
N ILE A 28 3.32 3.18 -6.22
CA ILE A 28 2.16 3.78 -5.57
C ILE A 28 1.31 2.65 -4.99
N LEU A 29 1.06 2.74 -3.70
CA LEU A 29 0.27 1.73 -2.99
C LEU A 29 -1.04 2.37 -2.56
N PRO A 30 -2.10 2.21 -3.36
CA PRO A 30 -3.33 2.96 -3.11
C PRO A 30 -4.30 2.32 -2.14
N HIS A 31 -4.12 1.06 -1.81
CA HIS A 31 -5.09 0.35 -0.97
C HIS A 31 -4.54 0.22 0.45
N LYS A 32 -5.26 0.75 1.42
CA LYS A 32 -4.77 0.75 2.78
C LYS A 32 -5.76 0.11 3.74
N TYR A 33 -5.24 -0.37 4.85
CA TYR A 33 -6.05 -0.93 5.90
C TYR A 33 -5.44 -0.53 7.24
N PRO A 34 -6.25 -0.08 8.20
CA PRO A 34 -5.72 0.36 9.48
C PRO A 34 -5.24 -0.81 10.33
N LEU A 35 -4.21 -0.57 11.11
CA LEU A 35 -3.63 -1.59 11.96
C LEU A 35 -3.86 -1.33 13.44
N ASP A 36 -4.85 -0.53 13.76
CA ASP A 36 -5.11 -0.12 15.13
C ASP A 36 -5.64 -1.26 16.01
N LEU A 37 -6.10 -2.34 15.41
CA LEU A 37 -6.61 -3.48 16.17
C LEU A 37 -5.54 -4.56 16.43
N TYR A 38 -4.30 -4.31 16.03
CA TYR A 38 -3.24 -5.30 16.14
C TYR A 38 -2.17 -4.82 17.11
N ASN A 39 -1.64 -5.74 17.91
CA ASN A 39 -0.56 -5.39 18.81
C ASN A 39 0.79 -5.58 18.11
N ASN A 40 1.87 -5.20 18.79
CA ASN A 40 3.20 -5.24 18.17
C ASN A 40 3.63 -6.63 17.76
N THR A 41 3.28 -7.64 18.55
CA THR A 41 3.62 -9.02 18.22
C THR A 41 2.88 -9.44 16.95
N GLU A 42 1.61 -9.10 16.86
CA GLU A 42 0.83 -9.42 15.67
C GLU A 42 1.38 -8.70 14.44
N LEU A 43 1.79 -7.46 14.58
CA LEU A 43 2.34 -6.71 13.45
C LEU A 43 3.62 -7.34 12.94
N LEU A 44 4.44 -7.88 13.82
CA LEU A 44 5.65 -8.57 13.42
C LEU A 44 5.33 -9.83 12.62
N ILE A 45 4.35 -10.59 13.09
CA ILE A 45 3.92 -11.80 12.40
C ILE A 45 3.31 -11.46 11.05
N ILE A 46 2.51 -10.41 11.00
CA ILE A 46 1.91 -9.94 9.76
C ILE A 46 2.99 -9.54 8.75
N SER A 47 4.03 -8.84 9.19
CA SER A 47 5.12 -8.44 8.31
C SER A 47 5.79 -9.66 7.69
N ARG A 48 6.04 -10.66 8.48
CA ARG A 48 6.68 -11.88 7.98
C ARG A 48 5.79 -12.60 6.98
N TRP A 49 4.50 -12.65 7.28
CA TRP A 49 3.54 -13.27 6.38
C TRP A 49 3.47 -12.54 5.05
N CYS A 50 3.44 -11.21 5.09
CA CYS A 50 3.40 -10.41 3.87
C CYS A 50 4.67 -10.61 3.03
N ASN A 51 5.81 -10.72 3.69
CA ASN A 51 7.05 -10.95 2.98
C ASN A 51 7.06 -12.26 2.21
N LYS A 52 6.38 -13.27 2.74
CA LYS A 52 6.29 -14.55 2.06
C LYS A 52 5.19 -14.59 1.01
N THR A 53 4.15 -13.81 1.22
CA THR A 53 2.93 -13.93 0.43
C THR A 53 2.91 -12.99 -0.76
N PHE A 54 3.44 -11.79 -0.62
CA PHE A 54 3.35 -10.77 -1.64
C PHE A 54 4.72 -10.39 -2.19
N PRO A 55 4.77 -9.92 -3.45
CA PRO A 55 6.02 -9.42 -4.00
C PRO A 55 6.58 -8.29 -3.14
N ILE A 56 7.90 -8.15 -3.17
CA ILE A 56 8.60 -7.29 -2.23
C ILE A 56 8.17 -5.83 -2.26
N ASP A 57 7.83 -5.29 -3.42
CA ASP A 57 7.47 -3.89 -3.53
C ASP A 57 5.96 -3.67 -3.56
N SER A 58 5.16 -4.67 -3.22
CA SER A 58 3.71 -4.57 -3.38
C SER A 58 2.97 -4.27 -2.09
N TRP A 59 3.68 -4.11 -0.99
CA TRP A 59 3.07 -3.79 0.28
C TRP A 59 4.05 -3.03 1.17
N ARG A 60 3.50 -2.29 2.11
CA ARG A 60 4.34 -1.58 3.06
C ARG A 60 3.52 -1.17 4.27
N ILE A 61 4.15 -1.21 5.43
CA ILE A 61 3.52 -0.69 6.64
C ILE A 61 4.06 0.71 6.85
N SER A 62 3.15 1.67 6.96
CA SER A 62 3.53 3.04 7.23
C SER A 62 3.35 3.30 8.71
N SER A 63 4.38 3.81 9.32
CA SER A 63 4.34 4.11 10.74
C SER A 63 4.14 5.59 11.00
N SER A 64 3.76 6.36 10.00
CA SER A 64 3.51 7.75 10.22
C SER A 64 2.20 7.86 10.99
N GLY A 65 2.32 8.14 12.25
CA GLY A 65 1.17 8.09 13.13
C GLY A 65 1.02 6.70 13.71
N TRP A 66 0.72 6.63 14.94
CA TRP A 66 0.43 5.37 15.60
C TRP A 66 -1.09 5.23 15.67
N PRO A 67 -1.66 4.09 15.32
CA PRO A 67 -1.00 2.79 15.15
C PRO A 67 -0.46 2.49 13.75
N GLY A 68 -0.64 3.34 12.78
CA GLY A 68 -0.14 3.05 11.47
C GLY A 68 -1.13 2.33 10.57
N GLN A 69 -0.71 2.07 9.35
CA GLN A 69 -1.56 1.43 8.35
C GLN A 69 -0.71 0.58 7.43
N ILE A 70 -1.33 -0.44 6.85
CA ILE A 70 -0.66 -1.25 5.84
C ILE A 70 -1.22 -0.87 4.48
N TYR A 71 -0.34 -0.77 3.49
CA TYR A 71 -0.71 -0.37 2.13
C TYR A 71 -0.38 -1.49 1.17
N PHE A 72 -1.22 -1.68 0.18
CA PHE A 72 -1.04 -2.71 -0.83
C PHE A 72 -1.16 -2.15 -2.22
N LEU A 73 -0.45 -2.78 -3.15
CA LEU A 73 -0.49 -2.39 -4.55
C LEU A 73 -1.81 -2.77 -5.21
N LYS A 74 -2.37 -3.90 -4.84
CA LYS A 74 -3.60 -4.39 -5.45
C LYS A 74 -4.69 -4.61 -4.43
N GLU A 75 -5.91 -4.38 -4.85
CA GLU A 75 -7.06 -4.61 -3.98
C GLU A 75 -7.18 -6.07 -3.58
N SER A 76 -6.84 -6.97 -4.48
CA SER A 76 -6.88 -8.40 -4.17
C SER A 76 -5.95 -8.76 -3.03
N TYR A 77 -4.87 -8.02 -2.85
CA TYR A 77 -3.96 -8.26 -1.73
C TYR A 77 -4.61 -7.87 -0.41
N VAL A 78 -5.40 -6.80 -0.42
CA VAL A 78 -6.16 -6.42 0.78
C VAL A 78 -7.13 -7.53 1.14
N THR A 79 -7.79 -8.09 0.13
CA THR A 79 -8.73 -9.18 0.36
C THR A 79 -8.04 -10.38 0.99
N MET A 80 -6.87 -10.75 0.45
CA MET A 80 -6.09 -11.86 1.02
C MET A 80 -5.69 -11.58 2.46
N PHE A 81 -5.28 -10.35 2.72
CA PHE A 81 -4.91 -9.93 4.06
C PHE A 81 -6.10 -10.06 5.01
N LEU A 82 -7.26 -9.60 4.58
CA LEU A 82 -8.46 -9.65 5.43
C LEU A 82 -8.92 -11.07 5.70
N LEU A 83 -8.76 -11.96 4.73
CA LEU A 83 -9.12 -13.35 4.93
C LEU A 83 -8.23 -14.03 5.97
N ARG A 84 -7.00 -13.59 6.09
CA ARG A 84 -6.05 -14.18 7.02
C ARG A 84 -6.04 -13.48 8.37
N TRP A 85 -6.10 -12.16 8.36
CA TRP A 85 -5.88 -11.34 9.54
C TRP A 85 -7.03 -10.41 9.91
N GLY A 86 -8.09 -10.37 9.11
CA GLY A 86 -9.17 -9.42 9.35
C GLY A 86 -9.80 -9.61 10.74
N LYS A 87 -10.12 -8.49 11.35
CA LYS A 87 -10.78 -8.48 12.65
C LYS A 87 -12.11 -7.77 12.60
#